data_f23d0d83b8497bdca46fd90819d72ee6
#
_entry.id   f23d0d83b8497bdca46fd90819d72ee6
#
_cell.length_a   1.000
_cell.length_b   1.000
_cell.length_c   1.000
_cell.angle_alpha   90.00
_cell.angle_beta   90.00
_cell.angle_gamma   90.00
#
_symmetry.space_group_name_H-M   'P 1'
#
loop_
_entity.id
_entity.type
_entity.pdbx_description
1 polymer ?
#
loop_
_entity_poly.entity_id
_entity_poly.type
_entity_poly.pdbx_seq_one_letter_code
_entity_poly.pdbx_strand_id
1 'polypeptide(L)'
;MKTLRTAADCCTPDRRYMVIRGRLWRLSNPNLAPAQHESLVKELMSARRAVRDAKDTPTRLAARLRVDAAKRALGERGDVWWDDGSPDYNRQRVSETPYARWYSSRTAGS
;
A
#
# COMPACT_ATOMS: atom_id res chain seq x y z
N MET A 1 -17.00 9.71 16.01
CA MET A 1 -16.46 9.41 15.71
C MET A 1 -15.47 9.65 15.21
N LYS A 2 -14.91 9.72 15.34
CA LYS A 2 -14.14 9.86 14.83
C LYS A 2 -13.83 9.36 13.96
N THR A 3 -13.86 10.39 14.06
CA THR A 3 -13.93 9.78 12.88
C THR A 3 -12.74 9.11 12.42
N LEU A 4 -12.89 8.03 11.85
CA LEU A 4 -11.80 7.33 11.32
C LEU A 4 -11.18 8.11 10.21
N ARG A 5 -9.87 8.19 10.20
CA ARG A 5 -9.18 8.70 9.10
C ARG A 5 -9.34 7.73 7.97
N THR A 6 -9.91 8.16 6.89
CA THR A 6 -10.07 7.30 5.75
C THR A 6 -8.83 7.34 4.89
N ALA A 7 -8.70 6.38 3.98
CA ALA A 7 -7.61 6.40 3.04
C ALA A 7 -7.61 7.69 2.21
N ALA A 8 -8.79 8.24 1.96
CA ALA A 8 -8.89 9.47 1.20
C ALA A 8 -8.17 10.63 1.87
N ASP A 9 -8.14 10.65 3.20
CA ASP A 9 -7.47 11.72 3.94
C ASP A 9 -5.96 11.65 3.83
N CYS A 10 -5.43 10.48 3.50
CA CYS A 10 -4.01 10.24 3.46
C CYS A 10 -3.49 9.96 2.06
N CYS A 11 -4.37 9.89 1.06
CA CYS A 11 -3.97 9.54 -0.29
C CYS A 11 -3.45 10.73 -1.05
N THR A 12 -2.47 10.49 -1.94
CA THR A 12 -2.03 11.52 -2.88
C THR A 12 -3.18 11.87 -3.81
N PRO A 13 -3.15 13.08 -4.40
CA PRO A 13 -4.27 13.52 -5.26
C PRO A 13 -4.52 12.59 -6.44
N ASP A 14 -3.49 11.94 -6.97
CA ASP A 14 -3.64 11.00 -8.08
C ASP A 14 -4.02 9.59 -7.63
N ARG A 15 -4.16 9.40 -6.31
CA ARG A 15 -4.60 8.13 -5.71
C ARG A 15 -3.67 6.96 -5.99
N ARG A 16 -2.38 7.24 -6.14
CA ARG A 16 -1.39 6.19 -6.34
C ARG A 16 -0.76 5.72 -5.04
N TYR A 17 -0.71 6.60 -4.04
CA TYR A 17 -0.06 6.31 -2.78
C TYR A 17 -0.90 6.80 -1.62
N MET A 18 -0.66 6.21 -0.47
CA MET A 18 -1.09 6.79 0.80
C MET A 18 0.16 7.11 1.61
N VAL A 19 0.02 8.05 2.55
CA VAL A 19 1.13 8.48 3.37
C VAL A 19 0.98 7.92 4.77
N ILE A 20 2.00 7.22 5.23
CA ILE A 20 2.06 6.70 6.59
C ILE A 20 3.39 7.12 7.16
N ARG A 21 3.36 7.92 8.21
CA ARG A 21 4.56 8.38 8.90
C ARG A 21 5.55 9.05 7.94
N GLY A 22 5.02 9.82 7.01
CA GLY A 22 5.83 10.59 6.08
C GLY A 22 6.39 9.82 4.92
N ARG A 23 6.03 8.56 4.75
CA ARG A 23 6.46 7.76 3.62
C ARG A 23 5.28 7.37 2.75
N LEU A 24 5.56 7.25 1.47
CA LEU A 24 4.56 6.85 0.49
C LEU A 24 4.46 5.33 0.44
N TRP A 25 3.22 4.83 0.38
CA TRP A 25 2.95 3.40 0.22
C TRP A 25 1.96 3.25 -0.92
N ARG A 26 2.34 2.45 -1.91
CA ARG A 26 1.53 2.31 -3.12
C ARG A 26 0.19 1.66 -2.81
N LEU A 27 -0.86 2.24 -3.36
CA LEU A 27 -2.22 1.72 -3.20
C LEU A 27 -2.47 0.58 -4.18
N SER A 28 -3.51 -0.20 -3.91
CA SER A 28 -3.92 -1.28 -4.78
C SER A 28 -4.32 -0.76 -6.15
N ASN A 29 -4.17 -1.62 -7.16
CA ASN A 29 -4.58 -1.31 -8.52
C ASN A 29 -6.09 -1.09 -8.57
N PRO A 30 -6.56 0.11 -8.95
CA PRO A 30 -7.99 0.39 -8.98
C PRO A 30 -8.74 -0.32 -10.09
N ASN A 31 -8.02 -0.95 -11.02
CA ASN A 31 -8.64 -1.64 -12.13
C ASN A 31 -8.96 -3.11 -11.84
N LEU A 32 -8.62 -3.58 -10.65
CA LEU A 32 -9.00 -4.93 -10.26
C LEU A 32 -10.52 -5.01 -10.09
N ALA A 33 -11.10 -6.13 -10.51
CA ALA A 33 -12.52 -6.35 -10.28
C ALA A 33 -12.76 -6.41 -8.76
N PRO A 34 -13.90 -5.87 -8.28
CA PRO A 34 -14.15 -5.85 -6.83
C PRO A 34 -14.03 -7.21 -6.15
N ALA A 35 -14.53 -8.27 -6.77
CA ALA A 35 -14.44 -9.60 -6.19
C ALA A 35 -12.99 -10.09 -6.12
N GLN A 36 -12.21 -9.78 -7.14
CA GLN A 36 -10.80 -10.14 -7.18
C GLN A 36 -10.03 -9.39 -6.10
N HIS A 37 -10.30 -8.09 -5.97
CA HIS A 37 -9.67 -7.27 -4.95
C HIS A 37 -9.97 -7.82 -3.56
N GLU A 38 -11.24 -8.13 -3.30
CA GLU A 38 -11.65 -8.65 -2.01
C GLU A 38 -10.97 -9.98 -1.70
N SER A 39 -10.90 -10.87 -2.69
CA SER A 39 -10.25 -12.17 -2.52
C SER A 39 -8.77 -12.01 -2.17
N LEU A 40 -8.08 -11.08 -2.86
CA LEU A 40 -6.66 -10.84 -2.60
C LEU A 40 -6.43 -10.22 -1.23
N VAL A 41 -7.32 -9.34 -0.80
CA VAL A 41 -7.22 -8.75 0.54
C VAL A 41 -7.39 -9.83 1.60
N LYS A 42 -8.32 -10.74 1.40
CA LYS A 42 -8.52 -11.85 2.35
C LYS A 42 -7.28 -12.74 2.41
N GLU A 43 -6.69 -13.02 1.26
CA GLU A 43 -5.46 -13.82 1.22
C GLU A 43 -4.33 -13.10 1.93
N LEU A 44 -4.20 -11.79 1.72
CA LEU A 44 -3.17 -11.01 2.38
C LEU A 44 -3.34 -11.06 3.90
N MET A 45 -4.56 -10.90 4.39
CA MET A 45 -4.83 -10.95 5.82
C MET A 45 -4.51 -12.33 6.39
N SER A 46 -4.89 -13.38 5.67
CA SER A 46 -4.59 -14.75 6.07
C SER A 46 -3.08 -14.97 6.14
N ALA A 47 -2.35 -14.49 5.13
CA ALA A 47 -0.91 -14.66 5.09
C ALA A 47 -0.22 -13.91 6.22
N ARG A 48 -0.70 -12.71 6.56
CA ARG A 48 -0.15 -11.94 7.67
C ARG A 48 -0.34 -12.66 9.00
N ARG A 49 -1.50 -13.28 9.18
CA ARG A 49 -1.74 -14.09 10.39
C ARG A 49 -0.79 -15.27 10.43
N ALA A 50 -0.54 -15.89 9.28
CA ALA A 50 0.38 -17.02 9.21
C ALA A 50 1.80 -16.59 9.57
N VAL A 51 2.24 -15.41 9.16
CA VAL A 51 3.55 -14.87 9.56
C VAL A 51 3.59 -14.71 11.07
N ARG A 52 2.56 -14.09 11.63
CA ARG A 52 2.49 -13.84 13.08
C ARG A 52 2.53 -15.13 13.88
N ASP A 53 1.83 -16.14 13.40
CA ASP A 53 1.66 -17.40 14.15
C ASP A 53 2.73 -18.43 13.87
N ALA A 54 3.65 -18.17 12.95
CA ALA A 54 4.68 -19.12 12.57
C ALA A 54 5.62 -19.42 13.74
N LYS A 55 5.93 -20.69 13.94
CA LYS A 55 6.76 -21.13 15.06
C LYS A 55 8.21 -21.38 14.67
N ASP A 56 8.48 -21.44 13.37
CA ASP A 56 9.84 -21.72 12.90
C ASP A 56 10.13 -20.88 11.66
N THR A 57 11.39 -20.85 11.28
CA THR A 57 11.84 -20.03 10.16
C THR A 57 11.28 -20.48 8.81
N PRO A 58 11.28 -21.79 8.48
CA PRO A 58 10.72 -22.19 7.19
C PRO A 58 9.24 -21.84 7.04
N THR A 59 8.46 -22.05 8.10
CA THR A 59 7.03 -21.73 8.07
C THR A 59 6.82 -20.23 7.92
N ARG A 60 7.61 -19.43 8.63
CA ARG A 60 7.50 -17.97 8.51
C ARG A 60 7.89 -17.48 7.13
N LEU A 61 8.93 -18.07 6.55
CA LEU A 61 9.37 -17.70 5.22
C LEU A 61 8.29 -18.00 4.19
N ALA A 62 7.68 -19.18 4.28
CA ALA A 62 6.59 -19.55 3.39
C ALA A 62 5.42 -18.56 3.49
N ALA A 63 5.09 -18.16 4.73
CA ALA A 63 4.02 -17.20 4.95
C ALA A 63 4.37 -15.83 4.37
N ARG A 64 5.63 -15.40 4.49
CA ARG A 64 6.06 -14.13 3.91
C ARG A 64 5.99 -14.14 2.40
N LEU A 65 6.27 -15.28 1.78
CA LEU A 65 6.13 -15.40 0.33
C LEU A 65 4.68 -15.24 -0.09
N ARG A 66 3.74 -15.74 0.73
CA ARG A 66 2.32 -15.53 0.46
C ARG A 66 1.94 -14.04 0.56
N VAL A 67 2.49 -13.34 1.56
CA VAL A 67 2.26 -11.90 1.69
C VAL A 67 2.76 -11.17 0.46
N ASP A 68 3.99 -11.49 0.03
CA ASP A 68 4.57 -10.86 -1.14
C ASP A 68 3.74 -11.11 -2.39
N ALA A 69 3.30 -12.35 -2.60
CA ALA A 69 2.50 -12.69 -3.76
C ALA A 69 1.18 -11.94 -3.78
N ALA A 70 0.50 -11.85 -2.62
CA ALA A 70 -0.76 -11.14 -2.52
C ALA A 70 -0.58 -9.65 -2.80
N LYS A 71 0.47 -9.05 -2.25
CA LYS A 71 0.73 -7.63 -2.49
C LYS A 71 1.06 -7.35 -3.95
N ARG A 72 1.82 -8.22 -4.60
CA ARG A 72 2.12 -8.05 -6.01
C ARG A 72 0.86 -8.17 -6.85
N ALA A 73 0.00 -9.12 -6.53
CA ALA A 73 -1.26 -9.29 -7.26
C ALA A 73 -2.19 -8.11 -7.06
N LEU A 74 -2.15 -7.49 -5.87
CA LEU A 74 -2.94 -6.29 -5.61
C LEU A 74 -2.38 -5.04 -6.31
N GLY A 75 -1.12 -5.09 -6.75
CA GLY A 75 -0.47 -3.95 -7.38
C GLY A 75 0.27 -3.06 -6.39
N GLU A 76 0.37 -3.48 -5.13
CA GLU A 76 1.04 -2.68 -4.10
C GLU A 76 2.54 -2.93 -4.05
N ARG A 77 3.03 -3.88 -4.81
CA ARG A 77 4.44 -4.25 -4.85
C ARG A 77 4.79 -4.76 -6.25
N GLY A 78 6.05 -4.69 -6.62
CA GLY A 78 6.48 -5.10 -7.94
C GLY A 78 6.20 -4.02 -8.97
N ASP A 79 5.91 -4.43 -10.19
CA ASP A 79 5.64 -3.47 -11.28
C ASP A 79 4.48 -2.56 -10.93
N VAL A 80 4.62 -1.28 -11.32
CA VAL A 80 3.53 -0.33 -11.08
C VAL A 80 2.34 -0.70 -11.96
N TRP A 81 1.13 -0.35 -11.47
CA TRP A 81 -0.09 -0.68 -12.20
C TRP A 81 -0.51 0.43 -13.17
N TRP A 82 0.15 1.58 -13.14
CA TRP A 82 -0.14 2.65 -14.09
C TRP A 82 0.79 2.55 -15.29
N ASP A 83 0.39 3.17 -16.39
CA ASP A 83 1.11 3.06 -17.65
C ASP A 83 1.47 4.40 -18.29
N ASP A 84 1.47 5.47 -17.50
CA ASP A 84 1.77 6.81 -18.00
C ASP A 84 3.26 7.18 -17.87
N GLY A 85 4.09 6.21 -17.48
CA GLY A 85 5.53 6.46 -17.37
C GLY A 85 5.98 7.08 -16.08
N SER A 86 5.05 7.36 -15.16
CA SER A 86 5.44 7.96 -13.88
C SER A 86 6.28 7.00 -13.06
N PRO A 87 7.33 7.52 -12.41
CA PRO A 87 8.20 6.68 -11.58
C PRO A 87 7.49 6.11 -10.36
N ASP A 88 8.08 5.08 -9.77
CA ASP A 88 7.57 4.47 -8.56
C ASP A 88 8.26 5.10 -7.35
N TYR A 89 7.49 5.77 -6.51
CA TYR A 89 8.01 6.40 -5.30
C TYR A 89 7.67 5.60 -4.04
N ASN A 90 7.30 4.33 -4.22
CA ASN A 90 6.91 3.49 -3.08
C ASN A 90 8.01 3.46 -2.02
N ARG A 91 7.62 3.69 -0.77
CA ARG A 91 8.48 3.71 0.41
C ARG A 91 9.39 4.92 0.54
N GLN A 92 9.39 5.83 -0.42
CA GLN A 92 10.21 7.02 -0.31
C GLN A 92 9.57 8.04 0.62
N ARG A 93 10.38 8.89 1.20
CA ARG A 93 9.86 9.98 2.01
C ARG A 93 9.10 10.93 1.10
N VAL A 94 7.89 11.29 1.52
CA VAL A 94 7.04 12.15 0.69
C VAL A 94 7.73 13.49 0.42
N SER A 95 8.54 13.98 1.36
CA SER A 95 9.24 15.25 1.21
C SER A 95 10.31 15.22 0.11
N GLU A 96 10.70 14.03 -0.33
CA GLU A 96 11.72 13.87 -1.37
C GLU A 96 11.11 13.51 -2.72
N THR A 97 9.80 13.71 -2.87
CA THR A 97 9.07 13.35 -4.08
C THR A 97 8.29 14.56 -4.58
N PRO A 98 7.74 14.47 -5.79
CA PRO A 98 6.89 15.58 -6.29
C PRO A 98 5.66 15.85 -5.45
N TYR A 99 5.30 14.96 -4.53
CA TYR A 99 4.16 15.17 -3.63
C TYR A 99 4.50 16.02 -2.42
N ALA A 100 5.75 16.48 -2.30
CA ALA A 100 6.21 17.20 -1.11
C ALA A 100 5.37 18.44 -0.82
N ARG A 101 5.10 19.24 -1.86
CA ARG A 101 4.33 20.46 -1.70
C ARG A 101 2.91 20.18 -1.25
N TRP A 102 2.28 19.18 -1.85
CA TRP A 102 0.92 18.79 -1.48
C TRP A 102 0.88 18.35 0.00
N TYR A 103 1.82 17.53 0.41
CA TYR A 103 1.86 17.04 1.78
C TYR A 103 2.13 18.15 2.78
N SER A 104 3.07 19.02 2.46
CA SER A 104 3.40 20.16 3.31
C SER A 104 2.19 21.08 3.47
N SER A 105 1.45 21.30 2.40
CA SER A 105 0.26 22.11 2.43
C SER A 105 -0.79 21.53 3.37
N ARG A 106 -0.98 20.21 3.34
CA ARG A 106 -1.95 19.56 4.20
C ARG A 106 -1.56 19.66 5.67
N THR A 107 -0.29 19.38 5.98
CA THR A 107 0.15 19.38 7.36
C THR A 107 0.22 20.79 7.93
N ALA A 108 0.56 21.75 7.11
CA ALA A 108 0.63 23.15 7.56
C ALA A 108 -0.75 23.70 7.88
N GLY A 109 -1.77 23.18 7.23
CA GLY A 109 -3.13 23.65 7.45
C GLY A 109 -3.85 23.01 8.63
N SER A 110 -3.23 22.05 9.27
CA SER A 110 -3.90 21.33 10.34
C SER A 110 -3.71 21.96 11.70
#